data_43d7a7f84d1b1214952ad40bd4467b5c
#
_entry.id   43d7a7f84d1b1214952ad40bd4467b5c
#
_cell.length_a   1.000
_cell.length_b   1.000
_cell.length_c   1.000
_cell.angle_alpha   90.00
_cell.angle_beta   90.00
_cell.angle_gamma   90.00
#
_symmetry.space_group_name_H-M   'P 1'
#
loop_
_entity.id
_entity.type
_entity.pdbx_description
1 polymer ?
#
loop_
_entity_poly.entity_id
_entity_poly.type
_entity_poly.pdbx_seq_one_letter_code
_entity_poly.pdbx_strand_id
1 'polypeptide(L)'
;SSAASDVYKRQVVYHANYIKFFERARSEFLSDNKISQSELKKNDQAFVIKSVNIKYIAAAELGDNIYVESEVEKKSNARMIFNQKVINCDNEKEYAIGVVEVCFINLVTKKPQKFPDDLLLIFD
;
A
#
# COMPACT_ATOMS: atom_id res chain seq x y z
N SER A 1 -10.76 12.94 7.88
CA SER A 1 -10.49 12.29 6.60
C SER A 1 -11.03 10.87 6.61
N SER A 2 -11.54 10.42 5.50
CA SER A 2 -12.00 9.05 5.37
C SER A 2 -10.84 8.11 5.03
N ALA A 3 -10.97 6.88 5.47
CA ALA A 3 -10.00 5.82 5.23
C ALA A 3 -10.63 4.69 4.41
N ALA A 4 -9.82 4.01 3.65
CA ALA A 4 -10.17 2.78 2.97
C ALA A 4 -9.35 1.64 3.55
N SER A 5 -9.84 0.41 3.44
CA SER A 5 -9.11 -0.75 3.94
C SER A 5 -9.11 -1.88 2.92
N ASP A 6 -8.08 -2.70 2.96
CA ASP A 6 -7.91 -3.83 2.05
C ASP A 6 -7.10 -4.94 2.71
N VAL A 7 -7.25 -6.14 2.17
CA VAL A 7 -6.55 -7.35 2.65
C VAL A 7 -5.90 -8.06 1.48
N TYR A 8 -4.62 -8.32 1.62
CA TYR A 8 -3.84 -9.13 0.68
C TYR A 8 -3.36 -10.39 1.40
N LYS A 9 -3.71 -11.57 0.87
CA LYS A 9 -3.35 -12.86 1.49
C LYS A 9 -2.21 -13.54 0.76
N ARG A 10 -1.30 -14.13 1.52
CA ARG A 10 -0.16 -14.83 0.98
C ARG A 10 0.31 -15.93 1.93
N GLN A 11 0.83 -17.01 1.37
CA GLN A 11 1.56 -18.01 2.16
C GLN A 11 3.03 -17.58 2.25
N VAL A 12 3.58 -17.58 3.47
CA VAL A 12 4.99 -17.30 3.69
C VAL A 12 5.82 -18.49 3.27
N VAL A 13 6.79 -18.25 2.42
CA VAL A 13 7.81 -19.22 2.03
C VAL A 13 9.14 -18.84 2.67
N TYR A 14 10.17 -19.66 2.46
CA TYR A 14 11.50 -19.38 2.98
C TYR A 14 11.96 -17.96 2.56
N HIS A 15 12.55 -17.21 3.48
CA HIS A 15 13.00 -15.82 3.28
C HIS A 15 11.84 -14.81 3.03
N ALA A 16 10.89 -14.79 3.93
CA ALA A 16 9.79 -13.82 3.86
C ALA A 16 10.29 -12.38 3.78
N ASN A 17 9.80 -11.64 2.82
CA ASN A 17 10.12 -10.22 2.62
C ASN A 17 8.88 -9.37 2.81
N TYR A 18 8.73 -8.78 3.99
CA TYR A 18 7.54 -8.00 4.33
C TYR A 18 7.39 -6.74 3.48
N ILE A 19 8.50 -6.16 3.05
CA ILE A 19 8.47 -4.98 2.16
C ILE A 19 7.76 -5.33 0.85
N LYS A 20 8.04 -6.49 0.29
CA LYS A 20 7.36 -6.97 -0.93
C LYS A 20 5.88 -7.21 -0.70
N PHE A 21 5.51 -7.76 0.45
CA PHE A 21 4.11 -7.99 0.78
C PHE A 21 3.35 -6.66 0.90
N PHE A 22 3.94 -5.67 1.56
CA PHE A 22 3.36 -4.33 1.64
C PHE A 22 3.22 -3.70 0.25
N GLU A 23 4.23 -3.81 -0.59
CA GLU A 23 4.21 -3.28 -1.95
C GLU A 23 3.10 -3.92 -2.78
N ARG A 24 2.99 -5.25 -2.74
CA ARG A 24 1.94 -5.97 -3.45
C ARG A 24 0.55 -5.61 -2.96
N ALA A 25 0.38 -5.45 -1.66
CA ALA A 25 -0.89 -5.05 -1.08
C ALA A 25 -1.30 -3.64 -1.56
N ARG A 26 -0.34 -2.71 -1.66
CA ARG A 26 -0.62 -1.38 -2.21
C ARG A 26 -1.00 -1.44 -3.68
N SER A 27 -0.31 -2.26 -4.47
CA SER A 27 -0.63 -2.45 -5.90
C SER A 27 -2.02 -3.06 -6.08
N GLU A 28 -2.38 -4.04 -5.26
CA GLU A 28 -3.71 -4.66 -5.26
C GLU A 28 -4.78 -3.63 -4.92
N PHE A 29 -4.54 -2.80 -3.90
CA PHE A 29 -5.47 -1.73 -3.53
C PHE A 29 -5.76 -0.79 -4.72
N LEU A 30 -4.72 -0.36 -5.42
CA LEU A 30 -4.89 0.52 -6.58
C LEU A 30 -5.65 -0.20 -7.69
N SER A 31 -5.28 -1.43 -7.99
CA SER A 31 -5.93 -2.23 -9.02
C SER A 31 -7.41 -2.49 -8.70
N ASP A 32 -7.73 -2.83 -7.46
CA ASP A 32 -9.10 -3.07 -7.01
C ASP A 32 -9.96 -1.82 -7.14
N ASN A 33 -9.35 -0.66 -7.08
CA ASN A 33 -10.03 0.63 -7.25
C ASN A 33 -9.90 1.17 -8.68
N LYS A 34 -9.57 0.29 -9.63
CA LYS A 34 -9.53 0.59 -11.06
C LYS A 34 -8.47 1.62 -11.44
N ILE A 35 -7.42 1.71 -10.66
CA ILE A 35 -6.27 2.57 -10.96
C ILE A 35 -5.22 1.73 -11.68
N SER A 36 -5.01 2.02 -12.95
CA SER A 36 -3.98 1.36 -13.77
C SER A 36 -2.70 2.17 -13.74
N GLN A 37 -1.66 1.64 -13.10
CA GLN A 37 -0.37 2.32 -13.04
C GLN A 37 0.28 2.46 -14.42
N SER A 38 0.06 1.49 -15.33
CA SER A 38 0.56 1.59 -16.70
C SER A 38 -0.12 2.70 -17.49
N GLU A 39 -1.42 2.90 -17.30
CA GLU A 39 -2.14 3.99 -17.93
C GLU A 39 -1.70 5.35 -17.38
N LEU A 40 -1.50 5.44 -16.08
CA LEU A 40 -0.97 6.67 -15.47
C LEU A 40 0.37 7.04 -16.05
N LYS A 41 1.26 6.07 -16.20
CA LYS A 41 2.60 6.29 -16.77
C LYS A 41 2.55 6.81 -18.21
N LYS A 42 1.59 6.34 -19.00
CA LYS A 42 1.38 6.84 -20.36
C LYS A 42 0.98 8.32 -20.38
N ASN A 43 0.37 8.80 -19.30
CA ASN A 43 -0.02 10.20 -19.13
C ASN A 43 0.97 10.98 -18.29
N ASP A 44 2.20 10.50 -18.18
CA ASP A 44 3.28 11.12 -17.40
C ASP A 44 2.92 11.32 -15.93
N GLN A 45 2.23 10.33 -15.36
CA GLN A 45 1.80 10.35 -13.95
C GLN A 45 2.27 9.10 -13.23
N ALA A 46 2.56 9.21 -11.95
CA ALA A 46 2.96 8.07 -11.13
C ALA A 46 2.73 8.32 -9.65
N PHE A 47 2.57 7.22 -8.90
CA PHE A 47 2.67 7.23 -7.45
C PHE A 47 4.13 6.98 -7.06
N VAL A 48 4.67 7.81 -6.20
CA VAL A 48 6.02 7.64 -5.68
C VAL A 48 6.00 7.57 -4.17
N ILE A 49 6.88 6.76 -3.61
CA ILE A 49 7.00 6.62 -2.17
C ILE A 49 7.83 7.78 -1.64
N LYS A 50 7.25 8.51 -0.68
CA LYS A 50 7.92 9.60 0.01
C LYS A 50 8.70 9.09 1.22
N SER A 51 8.10 8.16 1.96
CA SER A 51 8.73 7.60 3.14
C SER A 51 8.17 6.21 3.45
N VAL A 52 9.01 5.39 4.05
CA VAL A 52 8.62 4.06 4.53
C VAL A 52 9.17 3.91 5.95
N ASN A 53 8.32 3.55 6.88
CA ASN A 53 8.71 3.23 8.24
C ASN A 53 8.13 1.85 8.57
N ILE A 54 9.00 0.88 8.85
CA ILE A 54 8.57 -0.48 9.16
C ILE A 54 9.13 -0.88 10.52
N LYS A 55 8.24 -1.36 11.39
CA LYS A 55 8.58 -1.96 12.66
C LYS A 55 8.41 -3.47 12.54
N TYR A 56 9.49 -4.20 12.76
CA TYR A 56 9.48 -5.68 12.78
C TYR A 56 9.19 -6.15 14.20
N ILE A 57 8.15 -6.95 14.34
CA ILE A 57 7.67 -7.40 15.65
C ILE A 57 8.10 -8.84 15.92
N ALA A 58 7.91 -9.70 14.93
CA ALA A 58 8.21 -11.13 15.05
C ALA A 58 8.53 -11.71 13.68
N ALA A 59 9.26 -12.84 13.68
CA ALA A 59 9.56 -13.55 12.44
C ALA A 59 8.41 -14.49 12.08
N ALA A 60 8.03 -14.50 10.82
CA ALA A 60 7.11 -15.49 10.29
C ALA A 60 7.87 -16.80 10.04
N GLU A 61 7.17 -17.92 10.16
CA GLU A 61 7.73 -19.25 9.92
C GLU A 61 7.32 -19.76 8.55
N LEU A 62 8.14 -20.64 7.99
CA LEU A 62 7.84 -21.30 6.74
C LEU A 62 6.48 -22.00 6.81
N GLY A 63 5.66 -21.75 5.79
CA GLY A 63 4.31 -22.32 5.70
C GLY A 63 3.23 -21.52 6.38
N ASP A 64 3.58 -20.44 7.10
CA ASP A 64 2.57 -19.56 7.69
C ASP A 64 1.71 -18.93 6.60
N ASN A 65 0.41 -18.88 6.85
CA ASN A 65 -0.51 -18.12 6.02
C ASN A 65 -0.66 -16.73 6.62
N ILE A 66 -0.37 -15.73 5.81
CA ILE A 66 -0.41 -14.33 6.25
C ILE A 66 -1.39 -13.53 5.40
N TYR A 67 -1.85 -12.44 5.96
CA TYR A 67 -2.51 -11.38 5.19
C TYR A 67 -1.90 -10.04 5.55
N VAL A 68 -2.01 -9.11 4.61
CA VAL A 68 -1.65 -7.72 4.85
C VAL A 68 -2.95 -6.94 4.96
N GLU A 69 -3.11 -6.29 6.10
CA GLU A 69 -4.22 -5.36 6.32
C GLU A 69 -3.71 -3.96 6.01
N SER A 70 -4.41 -3.27 5.12
CA SER A 70 -4.05 -1.91 4.75
C SER A 70 -5.21 -0.96 5.05
N GLU A 71 -4.91 0.10 5.78
CA GLU A 71 -5.79 1.26 5.91
C GLU A 71 -5.14 2.40 5.14
N VAL A 72 -5.91 3.03 4.28
CA VAL A 72 -5.40 4.10 3.42
C VAL A 72 -6.16 5.37 3.76
N GLU A 73 -5.43 6.39 4.14
CA GLU A 73 -6.03 7.69 4.45
C GLU A 73 -5.45 8.79 3.57
N LYS A 74 -6.30 9.72 3.22
CA LYS A 74 -5.91 10.90 2.45
C LYS A 74 -5.21 11.89 3.37
N LYS A 75 -3.98 12.27 3.00
CA LYS A 75 -3.24 13.34 3.68
C LYS A 75 -3.48 14.69 3.02
N SER A 76 -3.57 14.67 1.69
CA SER A 76 -3.87 15.85 0.86
C SER A 76 -4.43 15.36 -0.46
N ASN A 77 -4.74 16.28 -1.38
CA ASN A 77 -5.22 15.89 -2.72
C ASN A 77 -4.15 15.19 -3.57
N ALA A 78 -2.89 15.20 -3.14
CA ALA A 78 -1.77 14.57 -3.85
C ALA A 78 -1.04 13.52 -3.01
N ARG A 79 -1.38 13.35 -1.73
CA ARG A 79 -0.68 12.44 -0.82
C ARG A 79 -1.65 11.56 -0.05
N MET A 80 -1.23 10.32 0.16
CA MET A 80 -1.97 9.37 1.00
C MET A 80 -0.99 8.57 1.87
N ILE A 81 -1.51 8.03 2.95
CA ILE A 81 -0.74 7.22 3.89
C ILE A 81 -1.36 5.83 3.93
N PHE A 82 -0.54 4.81 3.69
CA PHE A 82 -0.89 3.43 3.93
C PHE A 82 -0.40 3.02 5.31
N ASN A 83 -1.32 2.61 6.16
CA ASN A 83 -1.01 1.95 7.42
C ASN A 83 -1.20 0.45 7.19
N GLN A 84 -0.12 -0.30 7.23
CA GLN A 84 -0.13 -1.70 6.82
C GLN A 84 0.39 -2.61 7.93
N LYS A 85 -0.18 -3.81 8.05
CA LYS A 85 0.26 -4.82 8.99
C LYS A 85 0.34 -6.16 8.28
N VAL A 86 1.37 -6.94 8.62
CA VAL A 86 1.46 -8.35 8.24
C VAL A 86 0.98 -9.18 9.42
N ILE A 87 -0.06 -9.96 9.21
CA ILE A 87 -0.78 -10.69 10.27
C ILE A 87 -0.93 -12.16 9.87
N ASN A 88 -0.75 -13.06 10.86
CA ASN A 88 -1.00 -14.49 10.66
C ASN A 88 -2.50 -14.75 10.54
N CYS A 89 -2.93 -15.50 9.51
CA CYS A 89 -4.33 -15.79 9.27
C CYS A 89 -4.99 -16.65 10.37
N ASP A 90 -4.20 -17.49 11.03
CA ASP A 90 -4.74 -18.49 11.95
C ASP A 90 -4.81 -17.99 13.39
N ASN A 91 -3.78 -17.27 13.86
CA ASN A 91 -3.69 -16.84 15.26
C ASN A 91 -3.67 -15.32 15.43
N GLU A 92 -3.76 -14.57 14.34
CA GLU A 92 -3.76 -13.10 14.31
C GLU A 92 -2.51 -12.45 14.90
N LYS A 93 -1.42 -13.18 14.99
CA LYS A 93 -0.14 -12.62 15.42
C LYS A 93 0.36 -11.60 14.41
N GLU A 94 0.79 -10.45 14.89
CA GLU A 94 1.38 -9.40 14.05
C GLU A 94 2.88 -9.63 13.89
N TYR A 95 3.35 -9.58 12.66
CA TYR A 95 4.77 -9.75 12.34
C TYR A 95 5.47 -8.45 12.03
N ALA A 96 4.76 -7.52 11.42
CA ALA A 96 5.32 -6.22 11.05
C ALA A 96 4.22 -5.18 10.91
N ILE A 97 4.58 -3.93 11.19
CA ILE A 97 3.70 -2.77 11.03
C ILE A 97 4.46 -1.77 10.16
N GLY A 98 3.82 -1.28 9.11
CA GLY A 98 4.41 -0.31 8.19
C GLY A 98 3.55 0.93 8.04
N VAL A 99 4.22 2.07 7.89
CA VAL A 99 3.58 3.34 7.52
C VAL A 99 4.28 3.83 6.27
N VAL A 100 3.54 3.97 5.18
CA VAL A 100 4.09 4.34 3.88
C VAL A 100 3.36 5.58 3.37
N GLU A 101 4.11 6.66 3.22
CA GLU A 101 3.56 7.86 2.59
C GLU A 101 3.83 7.83 1.09
N VAL A 102 2.77 8.03 0.31
CA VAL A 102 2.80 7.98 -1.15
C VAL A 102 2.32 9.32 -1.70
N CYS A 103 3.03 9.83 -2.70
CA CYS A 103 2.69 11.08 -3.39
C CYS A 103 2.40 10.79 -4.85
N PHE A 104 1.34 11.42 -5.37
CA PHE A 104 1.04 11.40 -6.80
C PHE A 104 1.76 12.55 -7.47
N ILE A 105 2.52 12.27 -8.51
CA ILE A 105 3.35 13.28 -9.18
C ILE A 105 3.17 13.28 -10.70
N ASN A 106 3.52 14.40 -11.31
CA ASN A 106 3.75 14.49 -12.73
C ASN A 106 5.21 14.12 -13.01
N LEU A 107 5.42 13.15 -13.89
CA LEU A 107 6.77 12.62 -14.19
C LEU A 107 7.64 13.60 -14.97
N VAL A 108 7.03 14.56 -15.68
CA VAL A 108 7.77 15.57 -16.44
C VAL A 108 8.27 16.68 -15.52
N THR A 109 7.36 17.25 -14.74
CA THR A 109 7.68 18.38 -13.84
C THR A 109 8.26 17.94 -12.51
N LYS A 110 8.06 16.66 -12.13
CA LYS A 110 8.44 16.08 -10.83
C LYS A 110 7.69 16.73 -9.65
N LYS A 111 6.59 17.41 -9.93
CA LYS A 111 5.80 18.08 -8.89
C LYS A 111 4.58 17.26 -8.49
N PRO A 112 4.11 17.40 -7.24
CA PRO A 112 2.84 16.80 -6.81
C PRO A 112 1.69 17.20 -7.72
N GLN A 113 0.79 16.26 -7.93
CA GLN A 113 -0.38 16.44 -8.76
C GLN A 113 -1.59 15.84 -8.05
N LYS A 114 -2.75 16.45 -8.23
CA LYS A 114 -4.00 15.96 -7.65
C LYS A 114 -4.26 14.52 -8.10
N PHE A 115 -4.67 13.66 -7.17
CA PHE A 115 -5.07 12.28 -7.46
C PHE A 115 -6.12 12.20 -8.56
N PRO A 116 -6.18 11.08 -9.32
CA PRO A 116 -7.30 10.82 -10.20
C PRO A 116 -8.63 10.88 -9.45
N ASP A 117 -9.70 11.34 -10.12
CA ASP A 117 -11.00 11.50 -9.49
C ASP A 117 -11.53 10.20 -8.90
N ASP A 118 -11.30 9.06 -9.56
CA ASP A 118 -11.73 7.75 -9.06
C ASP A 118 -11.09 7.43 -7.71
N LEU A 119 -9.83 7.81 -7.51
CA LEU A 119 -9.15 7.61 -6.24
C LEU A 119 -9.66 8.56 -5.16
N LEU A 120 -9.90 9.81 -5.52
CA LEU A 120 -10.45 10.80 -4.57
C LEU A 120 -11.81 10.37 -4.01
N LEU A 121 -12.64 9.74 -4.82
CA LEU A 121 -13.94 9.25 -4.40
C LEU A 121 -13.88 8.22 -3.28
N ILE A 122 -12.81 7.44 -3.20
CA ILE A 122 -12.64 6.41 -2.18
C ILE A 122 -12.53 7.03 -0.78
N PHE A 123 -12.03 8.26 -0.71
CA PHE A 123 -11.78 8.96 0.56
C PHE A 123 -12.93 9.86 0.99
N ASP A 124 -13.97 9.95 0.20
CA ASP A 124 -15.13 10.81 0.52
C ASP A 124 -16.21 10.10 1.33
#